data_a8092c267c1234f2f3448eb1e5d82e41
#
_entry.id   a8092c267c1234f2f3448eb1e5d82e41
#
_cell.length_a   1.000
_cell.length_b   1.000
_cell.length_c   1.000
_cell.angle_alpha   90.00
_cell.angle_beta   90.00
_cell.angle_gamma   90.00
#
_symmetry.space_group_name_H-M   'P 1'
#
loop_
_entity.id
_entity.type
_entity.pdbx_description
1 polymer ?
#
loop_
_entity_poly.entity_id
_entity_poly.type
_entity_poly.pdbx_seq_one_letter_code
_entity_poly.pdbx_strand_id
1 'polypeptide(L)'
;MKLTIFKKVSPLLLCGVLLLGPTSCKDFLDEEPPSNLTPDNFYTIPDHAEAAIASVYADMRSGYDGAGIFSSSWQLLEAPTGTSTTETAQNSDLNNLYSLVYDGNTQHVINWWNSSYRIIAQANQVLAKVPGITPMDEAVKKRILGEARFLRSWAYFNAVRLWGDVPLITEPQTIESEDFFPTRAPQEEVYKLIVDDLIAAEAAGLAWMDASGRVSLAAVKSQLARVYLTMAGQPLNKGAAYYKLAADKAYEVITYANANPGVINLFP
;
A
#
# COMPACT_ATOMS: atom_id res chain seq x y z
N MET A 1 59.17 -49.21 -31.45
CA MET A 1 58.40 -48.69 -32.59
C MET A 1 57.98 -47.28 -32.25
N LYS A 2 58.51 -46.25 -32.92
CA LYS A 2 58.52 -44.84 -32.51
C LYS A 2 57.18 -44.17 -32.86
N LEU A 3 56.51 -43.62 -31.84
CA LEU A 3 55.44 -42.65 -32.00
C LEU A 3 56.03 -41.32 -32.51
N THR A 4 55.74 -40.95 -33.74
CA THR A 4 56.11 -39.67 -34.35
C THR A 4 54.97 -39.19 -35.26
N ILE A 5 53.80 -38.90 -34.70
CA ILE A 5 52.67 -38.32 -35.48
C ILE A 5 52.06 -37.12 -34.71
N PHE A 6 52.82 -36.30 -34.01
CA PHE A 6 52.33 -35.09 -33.41
C PHE A 6 53.18 -33.84 -33.69
N LYS A 7 53.51 -33.64 -34.96
CA LYS A 7 54.30 -32.46 -35.36
C LYS A 7 53.86 -31.87 -36.70
N LYS A 8 52.61 -31.51 -36.86
CA LYS A 8 52.15 -30.47 -37.80
C LYS A 8 50.67 -30.20 -37.65
N VAL A 9 50.18 -29.84 -36.43
CA VAL A 9 48.93 -29.10 -36.33
C VAL A 9 49.29 -27.66 -36.65
N SER A 10 48.91 -27.21 -37.84
CA SER A 10 49.23 -25.88 -38.35
C SER A 10 48.68 -24.84 -37.39
N PRO A 11 49.46 -23.82 -37.01
CA PRO A 11 48.95 -22.72 -36.15
C PRO A 11 47.74 -22.01 -36.74
N LEU A 12 47.46 -22.17 -38.04
CA LEU A 12 46.26 -21.69 -38.72
C LEU A 12 44.98 -22.37 -38.21
N LEU A 13 45.02 -23.64 -37.77
CA LEU A 13 43.85 -24.34 -37.23
C LEU A 13 43.52 -23.90 -35.83
N LEU A 14 44.50 -23.47 -35.05
CA LEU A 14 44.34 -22.95 -33.71
C LEU A 14 43.74 -21.52 -33.71
N CYS A 15 44.12 -20.69 -34.71
CA CYS A 15 43.54 -19.37 -34.92
C CYS A 15 42.07 -19.43 -35.41
N GLY A 16 41.70 -20.44 -36.20
CA GLY A 16 40.32 -20.61 -36.68
C GLY A 16 39.32 -20.97 -35.56
N VAL A 17 39.77 -21.70 -34.54
CA VAL A 17 38.91 -22.07 -33.37
C VAL A 17 38.75 -20.90 -32.40
N LEU A 18 39.70 -19.97 -32.33
CA LEU A 18 39.60 -18.76 -31.49
C LEU A 18 38.72 -17.66 -32.10
N LEU A 19 38.43 -17.71 -33.40
CA LEU A 19 37.54 -16.77 -34.10
C LEU A 19 36.06 -17.21 -34.06
N LEU A 20 35.75 -18.43 -33.62
CA LEU A 20 34.43 -18.88 -33.24
C LEU A 20 34.18 -18.53 -31.74
N GLY A 21 34.41 -17.27 -31.40
CA GLY A 21 34.01 -16.75 -30.07
C GLY A 21 32.56 -17.11 -29.80
N PRO A 22 32.19 -17.42 -28.55
CA PRO A 22 30.84 -17.72 -28.21
C PRO A 22 30.00 -16.50 -28.58
N THR A 23 29.18 -16.60 -29.62
CA THR A 23 28.00 -15.77 -29.76
C THR A 23 27.11 -16.19 -28.60
N SER A 24 27.39 -15.62 -27.43
CA SER A 24 26.52 -15.76 -26.28
C SER A 24 25.18 -15.18 -26.69
N CYS A 25 24.20 -16.03 -26.93
CA CYS A 25 22.82 -15.61 -27.07
C CYS A 25 22.45 -14.96 -25.75
N LYS A 26 22.38 -13.65 -25.69
CA LYS A 26 21.87 -12.90 -24.54
C LYS A 26 20.51 -13.43 -24.15
N ASP A 27 19.66 -13.72 -25.13
CA ASP A 27 18.31 -14.24 -24.95
C ASP A 27 18.21 -15.61 -24.28
N PHE A 28 19.31 -16.39 -24.26
CA PHE A 28 19.36 -17.70 -23.59
C PHE A 28 19.64 -17.57 -22.07
N LEU A 29 20.19 -16.43 -21.66
CA LEU A 29 20.49 -16.14 -20.24
C LEU A 29 19.44 -15.24 -19.60
N ASP A 30 18.55 -14.64 -20.38
CA ASP A 30 17.37 -13.95 -19.87
C ASP A 30 16.30 -15.01 -19.55
N GLU A 31 16.32 -15.48 -18.32
CA GLU A 31 15.29 -16.35 -17.78
C GLU A 31 13.96 -15.59 -17.70
N GLU A 32 13.13 -15.74 -18.73
CA GLU A 32 11.71 -15.41 -18.61
C GLU A 32 10.97 -16.65 -18.06
N PRO A 33 10.75 -16.75 -16.74
CA PRO A 33 10.02 -17.88 -16.19
C PRO A 33 8.55 -17.77 -16.64
N PRO A 34 8.06 -18.64 -17.54
CA PRO A 34 6.70 -18.55 -18.07
C PRO A 34 5.61 -18.82 -17.03
N SER A 35 6.00 -19.28 -15.84
CA SER A 35 5.10 -19.64 -14.75
C SER A 35 5.18 -18.70 -13.53
N ASN A 36 6.15 -17.77 -13.49
CA ASN A 36 6.30 -16.82 -12.39
C ASN A 36 5.94 -15.40 -12.84
N LEU A 37 4.99 -14.80 -12.16
CA LEU A 37 4.65 -13.40 -12.35
C LEU A 37 5.76 -12.55 -11.74
N THR A 38 6.42 -11.76 -12.58
CA THR A 38 7.42 -10.76 -12.18
C THR A 38 6.84 -9.36 -12.36
N PRO A 39 7.38 -8.31 -11.73
CA PRO A 39 6.93 -6.94 -11.95
C PRO A 39 6.95 -6.53 -13.43
N ASP A 40 7.79 -7.14 -14.26
CA ASP A 40 7.96 -6.78 -15.68
C ASP A 40 6.93 -7.48 -16.58
N ASN A 41 6.44 -8.67 -16.22
CA ASN A 41 5.46 -9.41 -17.02
C ASN A 41 4.03 -9.34 -16.45
N PHE A 42 3.85 -8.82 -15.22
CA PHE A 42 2.56 -8.80 -14.55
C PHE A 42 1.65 -7.67 -15.07
N TYR A 43 2.08 -6.43 -15.15
CA TYR A 43 1.21 -5.30 -15.49
C TYR A 43 0.98 -5.12 -17.00
N THR A 44 0.59 -6.19 -17.72
CA THR A 44 0.47 -6.18 -19.19
C THR A 44 -0.97 -6.22 -19.72
N ILE A 45 -1.93 -6.70 -18.91
CA ILE A 45 -3.33 -6.82 -19.29
C ILE A 45 -4.26 -6.27 -18.20
N PRO A 46 -5.53 -5.90 -18.54
CA PRO A 46 -6.48 -5.34 -17.55
C PRO A 46 -6.71 -6.22 -16.32
N ASP A 47 -6.73 -7.53 -16.46
CA ASP A 47 -6.92 -8.46 -15.34
C ASP A 47 -5.79 -8.36 -14.31
N HIS A 48 -4.58 -8.00 -14.74
CA HIS A 48 -3.47 -7.76 -13.83
C HIS A 48 -3.70 -6.53 -12.95
N ALA A 49 -4.36 -5.48 -13.47
CA ALA A 49 -4.72 -4.31 -12.67
C ALA A 49 -5.76 -4.65 -11.59
N GLU A 50 -6.77 -5.48 -11.93
CA GLU A 50 -7.76 -5.96 -10.96
C GLU A 50 -7.12 -6.86 -9.89
N ALA A 51 -6.22 -7.75 -10.28
CA ALA A 51 -5.48 -8.59 -9.35
C ALA A 51 -4.55 -7.76 -8.45
N ALA A 52 -3.89 -6.74 -9.00
CA ALA A 52 -3.01 -5.85 -8.24
C ALA A 52 -3.78 -5.05 -7.18
N ILE A 53 -4.92 -4.44 -7.53
CA ILE A 53 -5.71 -3.72 -6.52
C ILE A 53 -6.32 -4.69 -5.50
N ALA A 54 -6.71 -5.89 -5.88
CA ALA A 54 -7.17 -6.91 -4.96
C ALA A 54 -6.10 -7.31 -3.93
N SER A 55 -4.81 -7.31 -4.32
CA SER A 55 -3.72 -7.56 -3.38
C SER A 55 -3.59 -6.46 -2.34
N VAL A 56 -3.82 -5.19 -2.70
CA VAL A 56 -3.81 -4.06 -1.75
C VAL A 56 -4.93 -4.24 -0.71
N TYR A 57 -6.13 -4.65 -1.14
CA TYR A 57 -7.22 -4.99 -0.21
C TYR A 57 -6.88 -6.19 0.68
N ALA A 58 -6.20 -7.20 0.14
CA ALA A 58 -5.76 -8.34 0.93
C ALA A 58 -4.75 -7.94 2.02
N ASP A 59 -3.85 -7.01 1.71
CA ASP A 59 -2.87 -6.50 2.67
C ASP A 59 -3.50 -5.69 3.80
N MET A 60 -4.67 -5.06 3.60
CA MET A 60 -5.42 -4.45 4.70
C MET A 60 -5.79 -5.44 5.80
N ARG A 61 -6.00 -6.71 5.45
CA ARG A 61 -6.31 -7.77 6.40
C ARG A 61 -5.13 -8.12 7.30
N SER A 62 -3.90 -7.84 6.86
CA SER A 62 -2.70 -8.12 7.65
C SER A 62 -2.60 -7.27 8.91
N GLY A 63 -3.15 -6.05 8.91
CA GLY A 63 -3.30 -5.22 10.10
C GLY A 63 -4.34 -5.72 11.09
N TYR A 64 -5.24 -6.61 10.61
CA TYR A 64 -6.29 -7.26 11.39
C TYR A 64 -6.00 -8.75 11.56
N ASP A 65 -4.75 -9.07 11.79
CA ASP A 65 -4.25 -10.43 11.91
C ASP A 65 -4.98 -11.18 13.04
N GLY A 66 -5.67 -12.25 12.68
CA GLY A 66 -6.55 -12.97 13.58
C GLY A 66 -8.02 -12.52 13.52
N ALA A 67 -8.88 -13.20 14.26
CA ALA A 67 -10.31 -12.94 14.33
C ALA A 67 -10.69 -12.25 15.65
N GLY A 68 -11.46 -11.16 15.56
CA GLY A 68 -12.04 -10.50 16.72
C GLY A 68 -10.99 -9.88 17.66
N ILE A 69 -11.10 -10.20 18.95
CA ILE A 69 -10.27 -9.62 20.01
C ILE A 69 -8.77 -10.00 19.93
N PHE A 70 -8.43 -10.97 19.12
CA PHE A 70 -7.04 -11.40 18.92
C PHE A 70 -6.34 -10.68 17.75
N SER A 71 -7.03 -9.77 17.07
CA SER A 71 -6.41 -8.98 16.00
C SER A 71 -5.45 -7.94 16.57
N SER A 72 -4.34 -7.71 15.88
CA SER A 72 -3.37 -6.66 16.24
C SER A 72 -4.00 -5.27 16.30
N SER A 73 -5.04 -5.04 15.50
CA SER A 73 -5.81 -3.81 15.47
C SER A 73 -6.43 -3.49 16.81
N TRP A 74 -7.24 -4.41 17.33
CA TRP A 74 -7.90 -4.24 18.61
C TRP A 74 -6.88 -4.06 19.76
N GLN A 75 -5.88 -4.92 19.79
CA GLN A 75 -4.91 -4.93 20.87
C GLN A 75 -4.12 -3.62 20.94
N LEU A 76 -3.62 -3.11 19.83
CA LEU A 76 -2.86 -1.87 19.81
C LEU A 76 -3.71 -0.63 20.06
N LEU A 77 -4.95 -0.60 19.54
CA LEU A 77 -5.78 0.60 19.59
C LEU A 77 -6.63 0.69 20.86
N GLU A 78 -7.01 -0.44 21.48
CA GLU A 78 -7.92 -0.46 22.61
C GLU A 78 -7.24 -0.77 23.95
N ALA A 79 -6.30 -1.72 23.98
CA ALA A 79 -5.69 -2.14 25.24
C ALA A 79 -4.99 -0.98 26.00
N PRO A 80 -4.23 -0.07 25.34
CA PRO A 80 -3.54 1.00 26.04
C PRO A 80 -4.42 2.21 26.37
N THR A 81 -5.73 2.18 26.05
CA THR A 81 -6.62 3.35 26.26
C THR A 81 -7.07 3.53 27.71
N GLY A 82 -6.94 2.50 28.54
CA GLY A 82 -7.49 2.48 29.91
C GLY A 82 -8.99 2.24 29.97
N THR A 83 -9.67 2.07 28.83
CA THR A 83 -11.12 1.76 28.76
C THR A 83 -11.40 0.27 28.92
N SER A 84 -10.39 -0.56 28.76
CA SER A 84 -10.46 -2.02 28.93
C SER A 84 -9.33 -2.51 29.82
N THR A 85 -9.56 -3.65 30.47
CA THR A 85 -8.57 -4.34 31.29
C THR A 85 -8.78 -5.85 31.22
N THR A 86 -7.82 -6.62 31.71
CA THR A 86 -7.96 -8.07 31.86
C THR A 86 -7.75 -8.45 33.31
N GLU A 87 -8.58 -9.34 33.83
CA GLU A 87 -8.45 -9.91 35.18
C GLU A 87 -7.45 -11.06 35.23
N THR A 88 -7.17 -11.65 34.07
CA THR A 88 -6.25 -12.79 33.95
C THR A 88 -5.02 -12.41 33.14
N ALA A 89 -3.87 -12.94 33.53
CA ALA A 89 -2.64 -12.77 32.76
C ALA A 89 -2.81 -13.31 31.34
N GLN A 90 -2.53 -12.45 30.37
CA GLN A 90 -2.48 -12.78 28.95
C GLN A 90 -1.02 -13.05 28.52
N ASN A 91 -0.75 -13.05 27.22
CA ASN A 91 0.63 -13.03 26.75
C ASN A 91 1.33 -11.73 27.16
N SER A 92 2.66 -11.73 27.19
CA SER A 92 3.47 -10.60 27.64
C SER A 92 3.19 -9.32 26.86
N ASP A 93 3.01 -9.40 25.53
CA ASP A 93 2.80 -8.23 24.68
C ASP A 93 1.47 -7.53 25.01
N LEU A 94 0.41 -8.30 25.24
CA LEU A 94 -0.90 -7.73 25.60
C LEU A 94 -0.86 -7.13 27.01
N ASN A 95 -0.22 -7.79 27.97
CA ASN A 95 -0.04 -7.23 29.32
C ASN A 95 0.79 -5.94 29.31
N ASN A 96 1.82 -5.86 28.46
CA ASN A 96 2.61 -4.66 28.28
C ASN A 96 1.80 -3.50 27.69
N LEU A 97 0.86 -3.78 26.76
CA LEU A 97 -0.07 -2.76 26.25
C LEU A 97 -0.98 -2.21 27.34
N TYR A 98 -1.61 -3.06 28.14
CA TYR A 98 -2.45 -2.64 29.27
C TYR A 98 -1.68 -1.82 30.32
N SER A 99 -0.43 -2.19 30.57
CA SER A 99 0.44 -1.57 31.57
C SER A 99 1.18 -0.33 31.04
N LEU A 100 1.04 0.00 29.76
CA LEU A 100 1.74 1.09 29.07
C LEU A 100 3.27 0.98 29.13
N VAL A 101 3.80 -0.26 29.16
CA VAL A 101 5.24 -0.56 29.17
C VAL A 101 5.73 -1.21 27.88
N TYR A 102 5.00 -0.98 26.78
CA TYR A 102 5.37 -1.45 25.45
C TYR A 102 6.40 -0.52 24.78
N ASP A 103 7.12 -1.06 23.82
CA ASP A 103 8.11 -0.35 23.01
C ASP A 103 7.98 -0.71 21.53
N GLY A 104 8.93 -0.23 20.71
CA GLY A 104 8.97 -0.50 19.27
C GLY A 104 9.21 -1.96 18.89
N ASN A 105 9.58 -2.84 19.83
CA ASN A 105 9.78 -4.28 19.61
C ASN A 105 8.51 -5.09 19.96
N THR A 106 7.49 -4.45 20.52
CA THR A 106 6.22 -5.10 20.80
C THR A 106 5.57 -5.59 19.49
N GLN A 107 5.19 -6.86 19.42
CA GLN A 107 4.74 -7.51 18.17
C GLN A 107 3.57 -6.77 17.53
N HIS A 108 2.62 -6.27 18.31
CA HIS A 108 1.47 -5.52 17.79
C HIS A 108 1.87 -4.19 17.15
N VAL A 109 2.88 -3.50 17.69
CA VAL A 109 3.45 -2.27 17.12
C VAL A 109 4.12 -2.58 15.79
N ILE A 110 4.96 -3.62 15.74
CA ILE A 110 5.66 -4.08 14.53
C ILE A 110 4.65 -4.48 13.44
N ASN A 111 3.62 -5.24 13.80
CA ASN A 111 2.61 -5.71 12.84
C ASN A 111 1.88 -4.53 12.19
N TRP A 112 1.48 -3.53 12.96
CA TRP A 112 0.83 -2.33 12.42
C TRP A 112 1.74 -1.53 11.49
N TRP A 113 3.00 -1.33 11.90
CA TRP A 113 4.00 -0.67 11.08
C TRP A 113 4.19 -1.38 9.75
N ASN A 114 4.51 -2.66 9.79
CA ASN A 114 4.76 -3.47 8.61
C ASN A 114 3.54 -3.56 7.69
N SER A 115 2.34 -3.72 8.27
CA SER A 115 1.09 -3.75 7.49
C SER A 115 0.83 -2.43 6.79
N SER A 116 1.03 -1.30 7.47
CA SER A 116 0.86 0.02 6.86
C SER A 116 1.79 0.22 5.67
N TYR A 117 3.08 -0.10 5.82
CA TYR A 117 4.04 0.08 4.73
C TYR A 117 3.90 -0.97 3.61
N ARG A 118 3.36 -2.15 3.90
CA ARG A 118 3.00 -3.12 2.86
C ARG A 118 1.87 -2.60 1.99
N ILE A 119 0.81 -2.07 2.58
CA ILE A 119 -0.30 -1.43 1.85
C ILE A 119 0.22 -0.27 0.98
N ILE A 120 1.08 0.60 1.55
CA ILE A 120 1.69 1.72 0.84
C ILE A 120 2.51 1.23 -0.37
N ALA A 121 3.38 0.24 -0.17
CA ALA A 121 4.22 -0.31 -1.23
C ALA A 121 3.39 -0.91 -2.37
N GLN A 122 2.36 -1.72 -2.06
CA GLN A 122 1.48 -2.30 -3.06
C GLN A 122 0.65 -1.23 -3.79
N ALA A 123 0.12 -0.24 -3.06
CA ALA A 123 -0.59 0.88 -3.68
C ALA A 123 0.32 1.68 -4.62
N ASN A 124 1.58 1.93 -4.25
CA ASN A 124 2.57 2.59 -5.10
C ASN A 124 2.81 1.80 -6.40
N GLN A 125 2.88 0.45 -6.33
CA GLN A 125 2.99 -0.40 -7.53
C GLN A 125 1.79 -0.21 -8.46
N VAL A 126 0.56 -0.25 -7.92
CA VAL A 126 -0.66 -0.01 -8.69
C VAL A 126 -0.63 1.38 -9.36
N LEU A 127 -0.30 2.42 -8.58
CA LEU A 127 -0.27 3.81 -9.08
C LEU A 127 0.79 4.04 -10.15
N ALA A 128 1.93 3.35 -10.07
CA ALA A 128 3.02 3.47 -11.03
C ALA A 128 2.79 2.65 -12.31
N LYS A 129 2.24 1.42 -12.19
CA LYS A 129 2.21 0.45 -13.29
C LYS A 129 0.89 0.41 -14.06
N VAL A 130 -0.26 0.54 -13.38
CA VAL A 130 -1.58 0.46 -14.02
C VAL A 130 -1.81 1.51 -15.11
N PRO A 131 -1.31 2.77 -15.01
CA PRO A 131 -1.46 3.75 -16.09
C PRO A 131 -0.92 3.28 -17.44
N GLY A 132 0.13 2.44 -17.46
CA GLY A 132 0.78 1.89 -18.65
C GLY A 132 0.02 0.74 -19.32
N ILE A 133 -0.97 0.14 -18.67
CA ILE A 133 -1.72 -0.99 -19.24
C ILE A 133 -2.61 -0.50 -20.39
N THR A 134 -2.38 -1.08 -21.58
CA THR A 134 -3.14 -0.78 -22.82
C THR A 134 -3.31 -2.06 -23.66
N PRO A 135 -4.52 -2.32 -24.24
CA PRO A 135 -5.74 -1.52 -24.05
C PRO A 135 -6.42 -1.79 -22.70
N MET A 136 -7.00 -0.76 -22.09
CA MET A 136 -7.79 -0.88 -20.87
C MET A 136 -8.91 0.18 -20.88
N ASP A 137 -10.09 -0.16 -20.36
CA ASP A 137 -11.18 0.80 -20.18
C ASP A 137 -10.77 1.90 -19.20
N GLU A 138 -10.92 3.16 -19.62
CA GLU A 138 -10.46 4.32 -18.84
C GLU A 138 -11.28 4.54 -17.55
N ALA A 139 -12.54 4.14 -17.49
CA ALA A 139 -13.35 4.26 -16.28
C ALA A 139 -12.87 3.20 -15.25
N VAL A 140 -12.59 1.99 -15.70
CA VAL A 140 -12.02 0.93 -14.86
C VAL A 140 -10.63 1.34 -14.36
N LYS A 141 -9.78 1.88 -15.24
CA LYS A 141 -8.45 2.38 -14.86
C LYS A 141 -8.53 3.45 -13.78
N LYS A 142 -9.37 4.48 -13.98
CA LYS A 142 -9.59 5.56 -13.01
C LYS A 142 -10.10 5.03 -11.67
N ARG A 143 -11.06 4.10 -11.69
CA ARG A 143 -11.57 3.46 -10.47
C ARG A 143 -10.45 2.77 -9.69
N ILE A 144 -9.64 1.93 -10.35
CA ILE A 144 -8.53 1.20 -9.70
C ILE A 144 -7.51 2.17 -9.10
N LEU A 145 -7.14 3.23 -9.82
CA LEU A 145 -6.22 4.25 -9.31
C LEU A 145 -6.82 5.02 -8.13
N GLY A 146 -8.14 5.30 -8.16
CA GLY A 146 -8.86 5.92 -7.05
C GLY A 146 -8.87 5.04 -5.81
N GLU A 147 -9.15 3.75 -5.97
CA GLU A 147 -9.08 2.76 -4.88
C GLU A 147 -7.68 2.68 -4.27
N ALA A 148 -6.62 2.60 -5.11
CA ALA A 148 -5.24 2.56 -4.64
C ALA A 148 -4.84 3.81 -3.84
N ARG A 149 -5.24 5.00 -4.30
CA ARG A 149 -5.02 6.27 -3.59
C ARG A 149 -5.74 6.30 -2.25
N PHE A 150 -6.99 5.87 -2.20
CA PHE A 150 -7.72 5.77 -0.94
C PHE A 150 -7.02 4.83 0.05
N LEU A 151 -6.61 3.64 -0.39
CA LEU A 151 -5.96 2.64 0.47
C LEU A 151 -4.59 3.14 0.96
N ARG A 152 -3.81 3.82 0.11
CA ARG A 152 -2.55 4.45 0.50
C ARG A 152 -2.77 5.57 1.53
N SER A 153 -3.73 6.44 1.29
CA SER A 153 -4.10 7.50 2.22
C SER A 153 -4.57 6.95 3.56
N TRP A 154 -5.34 5.86 3.55
CA TRP A 154 -5.80 5.19 4.76
C TRP A 154 -4.61 4.64 5.59
N ALA A 155 -3.66 4.00 4.93
CA ALA A 155 -2.45 3.47 5.58
C ALA A 155 -1.60 4.59 6.20
N TYR A 156 -1.35 5.67 5.45
CA TYR A 156 -0.63 6.83 5.96
C TYR A 156 -1.38 7.55 7.09
N PHE A 157 -2.70 7.65 7.02
CA PHE A 157 -3.50 8.28 8.07
C PHE A 157 -3.42 7.53 9.40
N ASN A 158 -3.37 6.20 9.36
CA ASN A 158 -3.13 5.41 10.56
C ASN A 158 -1.68 5.55 11.03
N ALA A 159 -0.70 5.47 10.13
CA ALA A 159 0.71 5.58 10.47
C ALA A 159 1.03 6.94 11.13
N VAL A 160 0.63 8.04 10.52
CA VAL A 160 0.96 9.39 11.04
C VAL A 160 0.28 9.68 12.40
N ARG A 161 -0.90 9.11 12.65
CA ARG A 161 -1.60 9.26 13.94
C ARG A 161 -0.96 8.46 15.07
N LEU A 162 -0.35 7.32 14.76
CA LEU A 162 0.28 6.44 15.74
C LEU A 162 1.74 6.82 16.00
N TRP A 163 2.49 7.24 14.99
CA TRP A 163 3.94 7.45 15.08
C TRP A 163 4.40 8.90 14.85
N GLY A 164 3.49 9.80 14.50
CA GLY A 164 3.87 11.16 14.17
C GLY A 164 4.57 11.25 12.81
N ASP A 165 5.78 11.80 12.78
CA ASP A 165 6.60 11.84 11.58
C ASP A 165 6.97 10.42 11.13
N VAL A 166 6.74 10.12 9.85
CA VAL A 166 6.96 8.79 9.26
C VAL A 166 7.63 8.91 7.89
N PRO A 167 8.36 7.90 7.41
CA PRO A 167 8.89 7.90 6.05
C PRO A 167 7.79 8.08 5.00
N LEU A 168 7.98 9.02 4.07
CA LEU A 168 7.04 9.35 3.02
C LEU A 168 7.50 8.72 1.70
N ILE A 169 6.94 7.54 1.37
CA ILE A 169 7.29 6.74 0.19
C ILE A 169 6.12 6.81 -0.78
N THR A 170 6.31 7.48 -1.92
CA THR A 170 5.25 7.73 -2.90
C THR A 170 5.37 6.91 -4.18
N GLU A 171 6.52 6.24 -4.35
CA GLU A 171 6.85 5.44 -5.52
C GLU A 171 7.33 4.03 -5.13
N PRO A 172 7.28 3.06 -6.06
CA PRO A 172 7.86 1.75 -5.83
C PRO A 172 9.34 1.85 -5.50
N GLN A 173 9.77 1.22 -4.42
CA GLN A 173 11.18 1.14 -4.06
C GLN A 173 11.82 -0.14 -4.63
N THR A 174 13.02 0.00 -5.14
CA THR A 174 13.91 -1.06 -5.60
C THR A 174 15.28 -0.92 -4.94
N ILE A 175 16.14 -1.91 -5.10
CA ILE A 175 17.53 -1.84 -4.61
C ILE A 175 18.35 -0.70 -5.27
N GLU A 176 17.85 -0.13 -6.36
CA GLU A 176 18.47 0.97 -7.11
C GLU A 176 17.88 2.33 -6.72
N SER A 177 16.88 2.37 -5.83
CA SER A 177 16.28 3.62 -5.38
C SER A 177 17.30 4.44 -4.60
N GLU A 178 17.44 5.73 -4.94
CA GLU A 178 18.41 6.65 -4.30
C GLU A 178 18.20 6.75 -2.79
N ASP A 179 16.94 6.69 -2.34
CA ASP A 179 16.56 6.75 -0.92
C ASP A 179 15.89 5.43 -0.48
N PHE A 180 16.68 4.36 -0.43
CA PHE A 180 16.20 3.05 0.01
C PHE A 180 15.86 2.99 1.51
N PHE A 181 16.47 3.86 2.31
CA PHE A 181 16.20 4.02 3.75
C PHE A 181 15.74 5.46 4.06
N PRO A 182 14.52 5.84 3.63
CA PRO A 182 14.06 7.20 3.76
C PRO A 182 13.93 7.63 5.22
N THR A 183 14.30 8.87 5.49
CA THR A 183 14.10 9.50 6.78
C THR A 183 12.62 9.82 7.01
N ARG A 184 12.27 10.15 8.24
CA ARG A 184 10.90 10.57 8.58
C ARG A 184 10.61 11.93 7.96
N ALA A 185 9.49 12.05 7.27
CA ALA A 185 8.94 13.29 6.79
C ALA A 185 8.07 13.94 7.88
N PRO A 186 8.03 15.29 7.95
CA PRO A 186 7.13 15.98 8.86
C PRO A 186 5.67 15.58 8.66
N GLN A 187 4.90 15.51 9.74
CA GLN A 187 3.47 15.14 9.68
C GLN A 187 2.69 15.97 8.67
N GLU A 188 3.00 17.25 8.54
CA GLU A 188 2.33 18.15 7.60
C GLU A 188 2.45 17.68 6.15
N GLU A 189 3.61 17.20 5.73
CA GLU A 189 3.83 16.63 4.39
C GLU A 189 3.07 15.31 4.21
N VAL A 190 3.05 14.46 5.24
CA VAL A 190 2.27 13.22 5.23
C VAL A 190 0.79 13.51 5.08
N TYR A 191 0.24 14.44 5.87
CA TYR A 191 -1.16 14.85 5.75
C TYR A 191 -1.47 15.50 4.40
N LYS A 192 -0.52 16.25 3.81
CA LYS A 192 -0.67 16.78 2.46
C LYS A 192 -0.88 15.65 1.45
N LEU A 193 -0.02 14.62 1.46
CA LEU A 193 -0.20 13.45 0.58
C LEU A 193 -1.55 12.76 0.81
N ILE A 194 -1.95 12.57 2.07
CA ILE A 194 -3.23 11.95 2.41
C ILE A 194 -4.40 12.71 1.78
N VAL A 195 -4.40 14.03 1.90
CA VAL A 195 -5.46 14.88 1.33
C VAL A 195 -5.43 14.85 -0.19
N ASP A 196 -4.25 14.98 -0.80
CA ASP A 196 -4.10 14.95 -2.27
C ASP A 196 -4.60 13.60 -2.84
N ASP A 197 -4.26 12.49 -2.21
CA ASP A 197 -4.73 11.16 -2.60
C ASP A 197 -6.25 11.01 -2.47
N LEU A 198 -6.82 11.49 -1.38
CA LEU A 198 -8.27 11.41 -1.16
C LEU A 198 -9.06 12.31 -2.13
N ILE A 199 -8.55 13.50 -2.45
CA ILE A 199 -9.15 14.38 -3.47
C ILE A 199 -9.10 13.71 -4.85
N ALA A 200 -7.98 13.09 -5.19
CA ALA A 200 -7.86 12.37 -6.46
C ALA A 200 -8.76 11.11 -6.49
N ALA A 201 -8.93 10.41 -5.39
CA ALA A 201 -9.86 9.30 -5.27
C ALA A 201 -11.33 9.76 -5.38
N GLU A 202 -11.69 10.92 -4.83
CA GLU A 202 -13.00 11.54 -4.97
C GLU A 202 -13.35 11.83 -6.42
N ALA A 203 -12.37 12.23 -7.22
CA ALA A 203 -12.52 12.54 -8.64
C ALA A 203 -12.44 11.30 -9.56
N ALA A 204 -12.20 10.11 -9.03
CA ALA A 204 -11.96 8.90 -9.80
C ALA A 204 -13.21 8.23 -10.40
N GLY A 205 -14.41 8.79 -10.16
CA GLY A 205 -15.67 8.25 -10.69
C GLY A 205 -16.16 7.01 -9.92
N LEU A 206 -15.80 6.89 -8.64
CA LEU A 206 -16.29 5.83 -7.77
C LEU A 206 -17.81 5.94 -7.56
N ALA A 207 -18.49 4.79 -7.48
CA ALA A 207 -19.89 4.75 -7.12
C ALA A 207 -20.10 5.22 -5.67
N TRP A 208 -21.26 5.83 -5.38
CA TRP A 208 -21.58 6.26 -4.02
C TRP A 208 -21.56 5.12 -3.00
N MET A 209 -21.99 3.94 -3.41
CA MET A 209 -21.91 2.69 -2.64
C MET A 209 -21.42 1.58 -3.55
N ASP A 210 -20.71 0.62 -2.97
CA ASP A 210 -20.25 -0.57 -3.66
C ASP A 210 -20.67 -1.82 -2.86
N ALA A 211 -21.51 -2.66 -3.47
CA ALA A 211 -22.05 -3.86 -2.82
C ALA A 211 -20.98 -4.96 -2.62
N SER A 212 -19.88 -4.90 -3.33
CA SER A 212 -18.76 -5.85 -3.18
C SER A 212 -17.84 -5.52 -1.99
N GLY A 213 -18.08 -4.39 -1.31
CA GLY A 213 -17.24 -3.94 -0.19
C GLY A 213 -15.97 -3.20 -0.63
N ARG A 214 -15.86 -2.81 -1.90
CA ARG A 214 -14.77 -1.95 -2.39
C ARG A 214 -14.96 -0.50 -1.94
N VAL A 215 -13.93 0.30 -2.10
CA VAL A 215 -13.96 1.74 -1.79
C VAL A 215 -15.07 2.43 -2.58
N SER A 216 -15.94 3.10 -1.86
CA SER A 216 -17.04 3.88 -2.43
C SER A 216 -16.78 5.38 -2.30
N LEU A 217 -17.50 6.21 -3.06
CA LEU A 217 -17.41 7.66 -2.95
C LEU A 217 -17.81 8.15 -1.54
N ALA A 218 -18.79 7.48 -0.91
CA ALA A 218 -19.17 7.78 0.47
C ALA A 218 -18.02 7.51 1.45
N ALA A 219 -17.26 6.42 1.25
CA ALA A 219 -16.10 6.11 2.07
C ALA A 219 -14.99 7.17 1.90
N VAL A 220 -14.72 7.61 0.67
CA VAL A 220 -13.71 8.65 0.38
C VAL A 220 -14.07 9.97 1.06
N LYS A 221 -15.33 10.43 0.90
CA LYS A 221 -15.82 11.69 1.51
C LYS A 221 -15.80 11.62 3.03
N SER A 222 -16.21 10.50 3.60
CA SER A 222 -16.17 10.27 5.05
C SER A 222 -14.74 10.29 5.60
N GLN A 223 -13.81 9.69 4.86
CA GLN A 223 -12.38 9.70 5.22
C GLN A 223 -11.79 11.11 5.11
N LEU A 224 -12.13 11.89 4.06
CA LEU A 224 -11.74 13.30 3.96
C LEU A 224 -12.25 14.13 5.14
N ALA A 225 -13.54 13.96 5.51
CA ALA A 225 -14.10 14.62 6.67
C ALA A 225 -13.30 14.31 7.94
N ARG A 226 -12.95 13.04 8.15
CA ARG A 226 -12.18 12.59 9.31
C ARG A 226 -10.75 13.13 9.30
N VAL A 227 -10.08 13.16 8.14
CA VAL A 227 -8.74 13.71 7.98
C VAL A 227 -8.74 15.21 8.27
N TYR A 228 -9.65 15.99 7.69
CA TYR A 228 -9.77 17.42 7.95
C TYR A 228 -10.08 17.71 9.42
N LEU A 229 -10.96 16.93 10.05
CA LEU A 229 -11.24 17.06 11.47
C LEU A 229 -9.99 16.83 12.33
N THR A 230 -9.19 15.84 12.00
CA THR A 230 -7.92 15.57 12.70
C THR A 230 -6.92 16.69 12.49
N MET A 231 -6.78 17.21 11.26
CA MET A 231 -5.89 18.33 10.96
C MET A 231 -6.32 19.65 11.63
N ALA A 232 -7.62 19.83 11.85
CA ALA A 232 -8.14 21.01 12.54
C ALA A 232 -7.70 21.08 14.00
N GLY A 233 -7.60 19.91 14.67
CA GLY A 233 -7.14 19.76 16.05
C GLY A 233 -5.64 19.54 16.17
N GLN A 234 -5.24 19.05 17.36
CA GLN A 234 -3.85 18.67 17.63
C GLN A 234 -3.40 17.46 16.78
N PRO A 235 -2.13 17.37 16.38
CA PRO A 235 -1.05 18.33 16.65
C PRO A 235 -0.95 19.49 15.65
N LEU A 236 -1.62 19.42 14.48
CA LEU A 236 -1.45 20.40 13.40
C LEU A 236 -2.13 21.76 13.64
N ASN A 237 -3.18 21.80 14.45
CA ASN A 237 -3.91 23.02 14.82
C ASN A 237 -4.36 23.90 13.65
N LYS A 238 -4.81 23.32 12.54
CA LYS A 238 -5.25 24.11 11.37
C LYS A 238 -6.54 24.91 11.63
N GLY A 239 -7.25 24.61 12.73
CA GLY A 239 -8.33 25.43 13.27
C GLY A 239 -9.61 25.50 12.43
N ALA A 240 -10.32 26.63 12.52
CA ALA A 240 -11.69 26.79 12.03
C ALA A 240 -11.87 26.46 10.53
N ALA A 241 -10.91 26.77 9.68
CA ALA A 241 -11.00 26.50 8.25
C ALA A 241 -11.10 24.99 7.98
N TYR A 242 -10.33 24.16 8.71
CA TYR A 242 -10.35 22.71 8.55
C TYR A 242 -11.55 22.05 9.23
N TYR A 243 -12.06 22.61 10.33
CA TYR A 243 -13.36 22.20 10.88
C TYR A 243 -14.49 22.40 9.87
N LYS A 244 -14.46 23.53 9.13
CA LYS A 244 -15.44 23.76 8.05
C LYS A 244 -15.31 22.75 6.92
N LEU A 245 -14.10 22.47 6.44
CA LEU A 245 -13.86 21.46 5.40
C LEU A 245 -14.37 20.07 5.84
N ALA A 246 -14.13 19.69 7.10
CA ALA A 246 -14.63 18.45 7.65
C ALA A 246 -16.15 18.40 7.67
N ALA A 247 -16.79 19.47 8.12
CA ALA A 247 -18.26 19.58 8.16
C ALA A 247 -18.87 19.54 6.75
N ASP A 248 -18.28 20.25 5.81
CA ASP A 248 -18.75 20.27 4.41
C ASP A 248 -18.72 18.86 3.80
N LYS A 249 -17.61 18.11 3.98
CA LYS A 249 -17.50 16.74 3.47
C LYS A 249 -18.46 15.75 4.15
N ALA A 250 -18.62 15.86 5.45
CA ALA A 250 -19.61 15.05 6.18
C ALA A 250 -21.04 15.36 5.71
N TYR A 251 -21.36 16.64 5.48
CA TYR A 251 -22.66 17.08 5.01
C TYR A 251 -23.00 16.56 3.61
N GLU A 252 -22.00 16.45 2.71
CA GLU A 252 -22.21 15.83 1.38
C GLU A 252 -22.71 14.38 1.53
N VAL A 253 -22.12 13.58 2.42
CA VAL A 253 -22.55 12.19 2.68
C VAL A 253 -23.95 12.14 3.30
N ILE A 254 -24.23 12.98 4.29
CA ILE A 254 -25.55 13.07 4.95
C ILE A 254 -26.63 13.47 3.94
N THR A 255 -26.33 14.45 3.07
CA THR A 255 -27.26 14.91 2.03
C THR A 255 -27.60 13.79 1.07
N TYR A 256 -26.58 13.03 0.62
CA TYR A 256 -26.81 11.89 -0.25
C TYR A 256 -27.65 10.80 0.44
N ALA A 257 -27.33 10.48 1.70
CA ALA A 257 -28.06 9.47 2.48
C ALA A 257 -29.55 9.85 2.64
N ASN A 258 -29.82 11.12 2.94
CA ASN A 258 -31.20 11.63 3.07
C ASN A 258 -31.98 11.58 1.75
N ALA A 259 -31.29 11.84 0.63
CA ALA A 259 -31.90 11.78 -0.71
C ALA A 259 -32.09 10.34 -1.24
N ASN A 260 -31.36 9.37 -0.67
CA ASN A 260 -31.37 7.98 -1.08
C ASN A 260 -31.58 7.02 0.10
N PRO A 261 -32.78 7.06 0.71
CA PRO A 261 -33.08 6.24 1.88
C PRO A 261 -32.95 4.76 1.54
N GLY A 262 -32.29 3.99 2.42
CA GLY A 262 -32.01 2.57 2.23
C GLY A 262 -30.66 2.26 1.56
N VAL A 263 -29.98 3.26 0.98
CA VAL A 263 -28.62 3.07 0.40
C VAL A 263 -27.54 3.25 1.46
N ILE A 264 -27.62 4.33 2.24
CA ILE A 264 -26.75 4.60 3.39
C ILE A 264 -27.65 5.01 4.53
N ASN A 265 -27.67 4.22 5.59
CA ASN A 265 -28.46 4.53 6.80
C ASN A 265 -27.67 4.20 8.06
N LEU A 266 -27.99 4.90 9.15
CA LEU A 266 -27.67 4.43 10.49
C LEU A 266 -28.53 3.18 10.76
N PHE A 267 -27.94 2.18 11.39
CA PHE A 267 -28.71 1.04 11.90
C PHE A 267 -29.74 1.54 12.92
N PRO A 268 -30.98 0.99 12.90
CA PRO A 268 -32.02 1.36 13.86
C PRO A 268 -31.62 1.01 15.30
#